data_eeffc107c32bd2b70c01124a1ed18677
#
_entry.id   eeffc107c32bd2b70c01124a1ed18677
#
_cell.length_a   1.000
_cell.length_b   1.000
_cell.length_c   1.000
_cell.angle_alpha   90.00
_cell.angle_beta   90.00
_cell.angle_gamma   90.00
#
_symmetry.space_group_name_H-M   'P 1'
#
loop_
_entity.id
_entity.type
_entity.pdbx_description
1 polymer ?
#
loop_
_entity_poly.entity_id
_entity_poly.type
_entity_poly.pdbx_seq_one_letter_code
_entity_poly.pdbx_strand_id
1 'polypeptide(L)'
;MIYLVDGDDRKKAESAARHFLGMDYEIFDADLIEKTDLASIFQGTTIFAETRKILIKDLSLKKDLFAELTKYKETEHKVALLEQKIDKRSAVYKELVAISKKSPELVKIETFKSPEQVDAFLAFRVFDMALSDGKRAVKLLREAEVNNNPYAVIGAWTKKVADLLALHPNAEREKKIIKKLARIDLLLKQTNFSKEPWMILESFLLGLSSLK
;
A
#
# COMPACT_ATOMS: atom_id res chain seq x y z
N MET A 1 -6.84 8.35 -22.86
CA MET A 1 -6.56 7.25 -21.91
C MET A 1 -6.28 7.79 -20.53
N ILE A 2 -6.96 7.27 -19.51
CA ILE A 2 -6.73 7.63 -18.09
C ILE A 2 -5.92 6.53 -17.41
N TYR A 3 -4.84 6.90 -16.73
CA TYR A 3 -4.03 6.01 -15.93
C TYR A 3 -4.12 6.42 -14.45
N LEU A 4 -4.85 5.64 -13.65
CA LEU A 4 -5.03 5.85 -12.23
C LEU A 4 -3.98 5.06 -11.46
N VAL A 5 -3.17 5.76 -10.71
CA VAL A 5 -2.08 5.20 -9.91
C VAL A 5 -2.33 5.54 -8.46
N ASP A 6 -2.47 4.54 -7.61
CA ASP A 6 -2.68 4.71 -6.17
C ASP A 6 -1.68 3.89 -5.35
N GLY A 7 -1.58 4.19 -4.07
CA GLY A 7 -0.86 3.38 -3.10
C GLY A 7 0.16 4.14 -2.25
N ASP A 8 0.75 3.39 -1.32
CA ASP A 8 1.64 3.97 -0.29
C ASP A 8 3.09 4.14 -0.78
N ASP A 9 3.51 3.40 -1.81
CA ASP A 9 4.81 3.60 -2.46
C ASP A 9 4.74 4.76 -3.46
N ARG A 10 4.70 5.98 -2.92
CA ARG A 10 4.57 7.20 -3.73
C ARG A 10 5.67 7.34 -4.79
N LYS A 11 6.90 6.91 -4.49
CA LYS A 11 8.03 6.99 -5.44
C LYS A 11 7.81 6.11 -6.65
N LYS A 12 7.38 4.85 -6.44
CA LYS A 12 7.07 3.95 -7.55
C LYS A 12 5.82 4.40 -8.31
N ALA A 13 4.79 4.84 -7.60
CA ALA A 13 3.57 5.37 -8.19
C ALA A 13 3.86 6.58 -9.09
N GLU A 14 4.64 7.54 -8.61
CA GLU A 14 5.03 8.70 -9.38
C GLU A 14 5.93 8.32 -10.58
N SER A 15 6.87 7.40 -10.39
CA SER A 15 7.72 6.89 -11.48
C SER A 15 6.89 6.23 -12.58
N ALA A 16 5.88 5.43 -12.21
CA ALA A 16 4.99 4.79 -13.16
C ALA A 16 4.13 5.81 -13.92
N ALA A 17 3.58 6.82 -13.24
CA ALA A 17 2.81 7.89 -13.86
C ALA A 17 3.67 8.69 -14.86
N ARG A 18 4.89 9.05 -14.49
CA ARG A 18 5.84 9.75 -15.35
C ARG A 18 6.25 8.89 -16.57
N HIS A 19 6.50 7.61 -16.36
CA HIS A 19 6.82 6.68 -17.45
C HIS A 19 5.67 6.57 -18.45
N PHE A 20 4.43 6.51 -17.99
CA PHE A 20 3.23 6.50 -18.83
C PHE A 20 3.09 7.77 -19.67
N LEU A 21 3.33 8.94 -19.08
CA LEU A 21 3.23 10.23 -19.78
C LEU A 21 4.42 10.48 -20.70
N GLY A 22 5.60 10.00 -20.37
CA GLY A 22 6.85 10.31 -21.05
C GLY A 22 7.36 11.71 -20.69
N MET A 23 8.00 12.37 -21.65
CA MET A 23 8.51 13.75 -21.47
C MET A 23 7.43 14.77 -21.82
N ASP A 24 7.60 15.99 -21.29
CA ASP A 24 6.76 17.17 -21.60
C ASP A 24 5.27 16.98 -21.27
N TYR A 25 4.97 16.92 -19.99
CA TYR A 25 3.61 16.86 -19.47
C TYR A 25 3.28 18.03 -18.53
N GLU A 26 2.01 18.39 -18.52
CA GLU A 26 1.47 19.42 -17.63
C GLU A 26 1.14 18.80 -16.25
N ILE A 27 1.34 19.57 -15.18
CA ILE A 27 1.07 19.12 -13.78
C ILE A 27 -0.02 20.00 -13.20
N PHE A 28 -1.03 19.36 -12.62
CA PHE A 28 -2.10 20.02 -11.89
C PHE A 28 -2.22 19.40 -10.49
N ASP A 29 -2.23 20.26 -9.48
CA ASP A 29 -2.59 19.86 -8.13
C ASP A 29 -4.10 20.04 -7.95
N ALA A 30 -4.78 19.03 -7.40
CA ALA A 30 -6.24 19.07 -7.26
C ALA A 30 -6.75 20.29 -6.46
N ASP A 31 -5.95 20.76 -5.49
CA ASP A 31 -6.32 21.94 -4.68
C ASP A 31 -6.54 23.21 -5.52
N LEU A 32 -5.87 23.30 -6.69
CA LEU A 32 -5.93 24.42 -7.59
C LEU A 32 -6.97 24.26 -8.72
N ILE A 33 -7.61 23.08 -8.83
CA ILE A 33 -8.57 22.78 -9.89
C ILE A 33 -9.99 23.13 -9.41
N GLU A 34 -10.71 23.92 -10.18
CA GLU A 34 -12.15 24.14 -10.02
C GLU A 34 -12.95 23.19 -10.93
N LYS A 35 -14.27 23.09 -10.66
CA LYS A 35 -15.13 22.19 -11.45
C LYS A 35 -15.20 22.58 -12.94
N THR A 36 -15.12 23.85 -13.23
CA THR A 36 -15.08 24.42 -14.58
C THR A 36 -13.81 24.06 -15.34
N ASP A 37 -12.71 23.80 -14.63
CA ASP A 37 -11.41 23.52 -15.23
C ASP A 37 -11.30 22.08 -15.73
N LEU A 38 -12.05 21.13 -15.12
CA LEU A 38 -11.98 19.72 -15.51
C LEU A 38 -12.31 19.50 -16.99
N ALA A 39 -13.36 20.16 -17.51
CA ALA A 39 -13.71 20.06 -18.91
C ALA A 39 -12.57 20.57 -19.80
N SER A 40 -11.96 21.69 -19.45
CA SER A 40 -10.80 22.24 -20.16
C SER A 40 -9.57 21.34 -20.09
N ILE A 41 -9.32 20.69 -18.93
CA ILE A 41 -8.19 19.78 -18.75
C ILE A 41 -8.37 18.51 -19.59
N PHE A 42 -9.56 17.92 -19.61
CA PHE A 42 -9.81 16.63 -20.25
C PHE A 42 -10.23 16.70 -21.72
N GLN A 43 -10.74 17.84 -22.17
CA GLN A 43 -11.27 18.03 -23.53
C GLN A 43 -10.65 19.21 -24.28
N GLY A 44 -9.93 20.09 -23.55
CA GLY A 44 -9.30 21.27 -24.16
C GLY A 44 -8.14 20.89 -25.08
N THR A 45 -8.14 21.45 -26.29
CA THR A 45 -7.03 21.34 -27.23
C THR A 45 -6.05 22.49 -27.06
N THR A 46 -4.78 22.27 -27.37
CA THR A 46 -3.78 23.34 -27.42
C THR A 46 -3.45 23.66 -28.88
N ILE A 47 -2.93 24.85 -29.12
CA ILE A 47 -2.52 25.28 -30.47
C ILE A 47 -1.35 24.42 -31.03
N PHE A 48 -0.61 23.78 -30.10
CA PHE A 48 0.64 23.09 -30.43
C PHE A 48 0.53 21.56 -30.38
N ALA A 49 -0.53 21.00 -29.80
CA ALA A 49 -0.69 19.56 -29.70
C ALA A 49 -2.15 19.16 -29.65
N GLU A 50 -2.55 18.20 -30.47
CA GLU A 50 -3.89 17.60 -30.46
C GLU A 50 -4.10 16.75 -29.17
N THR A 51 -3.04 16.05 -28.75
CA THR A 51 -3.06 15.19 -27.56
C THR A 51 -2.19 15.77 -26.44
N ARG A 52 -2.81 16.16 -25.34
CA ARG A 52 -2.11 16.62 -24.13
C ARG A 52 -1.69 15.45 -23.26
N LYS A 53 -0.61 15.67 -22.48
CA LYS A 53 -0.13 14.76 -21.46
C LYS A 53 -0.25 15.46 -20.11
N ILE A 54 -1.01 14.89 -19.19
CA ILE A 54 -1.46 15.59 -18.02
C ILE A 54 -1.26 14.69 -16.79
N LEU A 55 -0.61 15.23 -15.77
CA LEU A 55 -0.52 14.63 -14.44
C LEU A 55 -1.38 15.41 -13.47
N ILE A 56 -2.38 14.76 -12.88
CA ILE A 56 -3.19 15.36 -11.81
C ILE A 56 -2.87 14.65 -10.51
N LYS A 57 -2.60 15.42 -9.46
CA LYS A 57 -2.27 14.89 -8.14
C LYS A 57 -3.43 15.04 -7.19
N ASP A 58 -3.70 13.94 -6.45
CA ASP A 58 -4.61 13.87 -5.30
C ASP A 58 -6.06 14.36 -5.60
N LEU A 59 -6.57 14.10 -6.83
CA LEU A 59 -7.92 14.51 -7.25
C LEU A 59 -9.02 13.87 -6.40
N SER A 60 -8.79 12.68 -5.86
CA SER A 60 -9.75 11.98 -4.99
C SER A 60 -10.05 12.71 -3.68
N LEU A 61 -9.23 13.67 -3.27
CA LEU A 61 -9.51 14.54 -2.11
C LEU A 61 -10.73 15.44 -2.38
N LYS A 62 -10.95 15.85 -3.64
CA LYS A 62 -12.13 16.60 -4.07
C LYS A 62 -13.18 15.65 -4.65
N LYS A 63 -14.02 15.10 -3.79
CA LYS A 63 -15.00 14.06 -4.15
C LYS A 63 -15.88 14.44 -5.33
N ASP A 64 -16.29 15.70 -5.41
CA ASP A 64 -17.16 16.19 -6.48
C ASP A 64 -16.45 16.19 -7.83
N LEU A 65 -15.15 16.57 -7.86
CA LEU A 65 -14.33 16.53 -9.06
C LEU A 65 -14.01 15.10 -9.47
N PHE A 66 -13.68 14.25 -8.49
CA PHE A 66 -13.40 12.84 -8.73
C PHE A 66 -14.63 12.12 -9.32
N ALA A 67 -15.85 12.51 -8.89
CA ALA A 67 -17.10 11.96 -9.41
C ALA A 67 -17.32 12.26 -10.90
N GLU A 68 -16.78 13.37 -11.39
CA GLU A 68 -16.92 13.75 -12.80
C GLU A 68 -16.01 12.95 -13.75
N LEU A 69 -14.98 12.24 -13.22
CA LEU A 69 -13.99 11.53 -14.05
C LEU A 69 -14.59 10.54 -15.05
N THR A 70 -15.67 9.87 -14.66
CA THR A 70 -16.31 8.87 -15.54
C THR A 70 -16.89 9.47 -16.80
N LYS A 71 -17.19 10.79 -16.79
CA LYS A 71 -17.65 11.53 -17.96
C LYS A 71 -16.55 11.71 -19.01
N TYR A 72 -15.28 11.67 -18.58
CA TYR A 72 -14.10 11.92 -19.41
C TYR A 72 -13.34 10.65 -19.77
N LYS A 73 -13.93 9.47 -19.58
CA LYS A 73 -13.27 8.16 -19.84
C LYS A 73 -12.76 8.00 -21.28
N GLU A 74 -13.39 8.67 -22.24
CA GLU A 74 -13.04 8.61 -23.66
C GLU A 74 -12.13 9.77 -24.10
N THR A 75 -11.45 10.42 -23.14
CA THR A 75 -10.52 11.50 -23.48
C THR A 75 -9.43 11.03 -24.45
N GLU A 76 -9.13 11.85 -25.45
CA GLU A 76 -8.01 11.64 -26.38
C GLU A 76 -6.66 11.92 -25.73
N HIS A 77 -6.66 12.62 -24.61
CA HIS A 77 -5.45 12.97 -23.87
C HIS A 77 -4.90 11.78 -23.07
N LYS A 78 -3.59 11.83 -22.77
CA LYS A 78 -2.95 10.94 -21.81
C LYS A 78 -3.01 11.57 -20.43
N VAL A 79 -3.86 11.06 -19.54
CA VAL A 79 -4.04 11.62 -18.21
C VAL A 79 -3.59 10.60 -17.17
N ALA A 80 -2.60 10.95 -16.36
CA ALA A 80 -2.22 10.19 -15.19
C ALA A 80 -2.82 10.84 -13.93
N LEU A 81 -3.51 10.06 -13.14
CA LEU A 81 -4.02 10.45 -11.83
C LEU A 81 -3.14 9.81 -10.78
N LEU A 82 -2.39 10.62 -10.03
CA LEU A 82 -1.51 10.16 -8.96
C LEU A 82 -2.18 10.41 -7.62
N GLU A 83 -2.65 9.35 -6.99
CA GLU A 83 -3.45 9.38 -5.78
C GLU A 83 -2.69 8.76 -4.59
N GLN A 84 -2.71 9.44 -3.45
CA GLN A 84 -2.11 8.89 -2.24
C GLN A 84 -3.04 7.87 -1.57
N LYS A 85 -4.34 8.18 -1.55
CA LYS A 85 -5.35 7.34 -0.89
C LYS A 85 -6.69 7.49 -1.57
N ILE A 86 -7.19 6.40 -2.14
CA ILE A 86 -8.51 6.37 -2.78
C ILE A 86 -9.51 5.61 -1.91
N ASP A 87 -10.72 6.11 -1.82
CA ASP A 87 -11.84 5.33 -1.28
C ASP A 87 -12.30 4.28 -2.32
N LYS A 88 -11.79 3.06 -2.16
CA LYS A 88 -12.12 1.92 -3.04
C LYS A 88 -13.58 1.46 -2.97
N ARG A 89 -14.34 1.98 -2.01
CA ARG A 89 -15.79 1.71 -1.86
C ARG A 89 -16.65 2.69 -2.66
N SER A 90 -16.09 3.81 -3.10
CA SER A 90 -16.80 4.83 -3.88
C SER A 90 -17.36 4.25 -5.17
N ALA A 91 -18.53 4.77 -5.59
CA ALA A 91 -19.16 4.35 -6.85
C ALA A 91 -18.24 4.62 -8.05
N VAL A 92 -17.59 5.78 -8.06
CA VAL A 92 -16.67 6.21 -9.12
C VAL A 92 -15.49 5.24 -9.26
N TYR A 93 -14.83 4.85 -8.15
CA TYR A 93 -13.72 3.89 -8.21
C TYR A 93 -14.18 2.54 -8.76
N LYS A 94 -15.34 2.06 -8.32
CA LYS A 94 -15.92 0.79 -8.82
C LYS A 94 -16.22 0.86 -10.31
N GLU A 95 -16.75 2.00 -10.78
CA GLU A 95 -17.02 2.22 -12.20
C GLU A 95 -15.71 2.26 -13.01
N LEU A 96 -14.68 2.99 -12.55
CA LEU A 96 -13.36 3.01 -13.20
C LEU A 96 -12.73 1.61 -13.26
N VAL A 97 -12.86 0.80 -12.21
CA VAL A 97 -12.42 -0.61 -12.21
C VAL A 97 -13.20 -1.43 -13.23
N ALA A 98 -14.51 -1.22 -13.35
CA ALA A 98 -15.33 -1.93 -14.33
C ALA A 98 -14.93 -1.55 -15.77
N ILE A 99 -14.66 -0.26 -16.02
CA ILE A 99 -14.16 0.23 -17.32
C ILE A 99 -12.78 -0.37 -17.61
N SER A 100 -11.85 -0.31 -16.67
CA SER A 100 -10.49 -0.85 -16.81
C SER A 100 -10.45 -2.35 -17.17
N LYS A 101 -11.43 -3.12 -16.68
CA LYS A 101 -11.57 -4.55 -17.03
C LYS A 101 -12.12 -4.80 -18.42
N LYS A 102 -13.01 -3.91 -18.92
CA LYS A 102 -13.65 -4.05 -20.22
C LYS A 102 -12.85 -3.41 -21.34
N SER A 103 -12.24 -2.29 -21.07
CA SER A 103 -11.56 -1.41 -22.02
C SER A 103 -10.29 -0.85 -21.38
N PRO A 104 -9.23 -1.69 -21.23
CA PRO A 104 -7.99 -1.27 -20.59
C PRO A 104 -7.24 -0.16 -21.37
N GLU A 105 -7.60 0.05 -22.62
CA GLU A 105 -7.12 1.15 -23.46
C GLU A 105 -7.71 2.51 -23.06
N LEU A 106 -8.87 2.53 -22.40
CA LEU A 106 -9.49 3.76 -21.92
C LEU A 106 -9.04 4.11 -20.51
N VAL A 107 -9.05 3.10 -19.62
CA VAL A 107 -8.69 3.28 -18.19
C VAL A 107 -7.78 2.16 -17.75
N LYS A 108 -6.62 2.51 -17.22
CA LYS A 108 -5.69 1.60 -16.56
C LYS A 108 -5.58 1.96 -15.07
N ILE A 109 -5.57 0.98 -14.19
CA ILE A 109 -5.45 1.19 -12.74
C ILE A 109 -4.30 0.34 -12.21
N GLU A 110 -3.36 0.95 -11.49
CA GLU A 110 -2.29 0.25 -10.80
C GLU A 110 -2.17 0.74 -9.35
N THR A 111 -1.97 -0.20 -8.43
CA THR A 111 -1.76 0.10 -7.01
C THR A 111 -0.34 -0.28 -6.62
N PHE A 112 0.43 0.69 -6.13
CA PHE A 112 1.80 0.49 -5.64
C PHE A 112 1.81 0.47 -4.12
N LYS A 113 2.08 -0.69 -3.56
CA LYS A 113 2.21 -0.85 -2.12
C LYS A 113 3.67 -0.69 -1.72
N SER A 114 3.91 0.09 -0.66
CA SER A 114 5.23 0.14 -0.05
C SER A 114 5.60 -1.25 0.48
N PRO A 115 6.83 -1.72 0.27
CA PRO A 115 7.30 -2.94 0.90
C PRO A 115 7.30 -2.86 2.44
N GLU A 116 7.13 -1.66 3.00
CA GLU A 116 6.98 -1.45 4.44
C GLU A 116 5.58 -1.75 4.98
N GLN A 117 4.56 -1.83 4.12
CA GLN A 117 3.24 -2.31 4.55
C GLN A 117 3.26 -3.84 4.64
N VAL A 118 3.51 -4.29 5.85
CA VAL A 118 3.22 -5.66 6.27
C VAL A 118 1.78 -5.95 5.86
N ASP A 119 1.57 -7.08 5.20
CA ASP A 119 0.27 -7.71 5.29
C ASP A 119 0.06 -8.06 6.77
N ALA A 120 -0.47 -7.10 7.52
CA ALA A 120 -0.65 -7.23 8.96
C ALA A 120 -1.51 -8.47 9.28
N PHE A 121 -2.41 -8.83 8.36
CA PHE A 121 -3.22 -10.02 8.47
C PHE A 121 -2.35 -11.29 8.36
N LEU A 122 -1.41 -11.34 7.42
CA LEU A 122 -0.50 -12.47 7.29
C LEU A 122 0.47 -12.55 8.48
N ALA A 123 1.02 -11.41 8.93
CA ALA A 123 1.86 -11.36 10.13
C ALA A 123 1.11 -11.85 11.38
N PHE A 124 -0.15 -11.47 11.55
CA PHE A 124 -0.98 -11.95 12.66
C PHE A 124 -1.27 -13.45 12.57
N ARG A 125 -1.54 -13.97 11.37
CA ARG A 125 -1.75 -15.42 11.16
C ARG A 125 -0.48 -16.22 11.48
N VAL A 126 0.70 -15.74 11.06
CA VAL A 126 1.98 -16.36 11.42
C VAL A 126 2.14 -16.44 12.93
N PHE A 127 1.86 -15.34 13.64
CA PHE A 127 1.96 -15.29 15.08
C PHE A 127 0.98 -16.27 15.78
N ASP A 128 -0.29 -16.27 15.38
CA ASP A 128 -1.30 -17.17 15.92
C ASP A 128 -0.95 -18.64 15.70
N MET A 129 -0.45 -18.95 14.50
CA MET A 129 0.02 -20.30 14.19
C MET A 129 1.19 -20.71 15.09
N ALA A 130 2.11 -19.80 15.40
CA ALA A 130 3.26 -20.09 16.22
C ALA A 130 2.93 -20.42 17.68
N LEU A 131 1.79 -19.95 18.17
CA LEU A 131 1.32 -20.29 19.53
C LEU A 131 0.92 -21.77 19.67
N SER A 132 0.60 -22.44 18.55
CA SER A 132 0.22 -23.85 18.50
C SER A 132 1.23 -24.73 17.76
N ASP A 133 1.77 -24.27 16.64
CA ASP A 133 2.69 -25.02 15.77
C ASP A 133 3.77 -24.10 15.19
N GLY A 134 4.92 -24.05 15.85
CA GLY A 134 6.05 -23.23 15.44
C GLY A 134 6.63 -23.61 14.08
N LYS A 135 6.63 -24.89 13.71
CA LYS A 135 7.16 -25.35 12.41
C LYS A 135 6.29 -24.86 11.24
N ARG A 136 4.99 -24.93 11.43
CA ARG A 136 4.03 -24.46 10.43
C ARG A 136 4.03 -22.94 10.31
N ALA A 137 4.23 -22.25 11.43
CA ALA A 137 4.41 -20.80 11.45
C ALA A 137 5.64 -20.33 10.69
N VAL A 138 6.77 -21.03 10.81
CA VAL A 138 8.01 -20.74 10.05
C VAL A 138 7.76 -20.89 8.55
N LYS A 139 7.05 -21.94 8.10
CA LYS A 139 6.71 -22.08 6.69
C LYS A 139 5.89 -20.90 6.18
N LEU A 140 4.89 -20.46 6.96
CA LEU A 140 4.05 -19.32 6.61
C LEU A 140 4.85 -18.00 6.67
N LEU A 141 5.84 -17.86 7.57
CA LEU A 141 6.74 -16.71 7.62
C LEU A 141 7.57 -16.56 6.35
N ARG A 142 8.06 -17.66 5.78
CA ARG A 142 8.82 -17.64 4.52
C ARG A 142 7.97 -17.18 3.33
N GLU A 143 6.69 -17.50 3.33
CA GLU A 143 5.76 -16.95 2.33
C GLU A 143 5.58 -15.43 2.52
N ALA A 144 5.58 -14.97 3.78
CA ALA A 144 5.47 -13.56 4.11
C ALA A 144 6.75 -12.76 3.80
N GLU A 145 7.92 -13.38 3.86
CA GLU A 145 9.23 -12.76 3.61
C GLU A 145 9.32 -12.07 2.26
N VAL A 146 8.68 -12.63 1.23
CA VAL A 146 8.72 -12.11 -0.15
C VAL A 146 8.22 -10.67 -0.25
N ASN A 147 7.23 -10.29 0.58
CA ASN A 147 6.54 -9.00 0.47
C ASN A 147 6.56 -8.17 1.76
N ASN A 148 7.32 -8.56 2.76
CA ASN A 148 7.30 -7.88 4.05
C ASN A 148 8.70 -7.51 4.54
N ASN A 149 8.75 -6.46 5.38
CA ASN A 149 9.95 -6.06 6.09
C ASN A 149 9.97 -6.74 7.48
N PRO A 150 11.06 -7.41 7.91
CA PRO A 150 11.13 -8.10 9.20
C PRO A 150 10.86 -7.19 10.40
N TYR A 151 11.29 -5.93 10.35
CA TYR A 151 11.02 -4.94 11.42
C TYR A 151 9.54 -4.63 11.57
N ALA A 152 8.84 -4.55 10.45
CA ALA A 152 7.42 -4.27 10.44
C ALA A 152 6.59 -5.49 10.91
N VAL A 153 7.06 -6.72 10.64
CA VAL A 153 6.48 -7.97 11.20
C VAL A 153 6.58 -7.98 12.72
N ILE A 154 7.75 -7.65 13.29
CA ILE A 154 7.92 -7.53 14.75
C ILE A 154 7.00 -6.45 15.33
N GLY A 155 6.92 -5.29 14.69
CA GLY A 155 6.03 -4.21 15.10
C GLY A 155 4.57 -4.68 15.20
N ALA A 156 4.09 -5.44 14.19
CA ALA A 156 2.75 -6.01 14.17
C ALA A 156 2.54 -7.02 15.32
N TRP A 157 3.50 -7.93 15.56
CA TRP A 157 3.42 -8.89 16.66
C TRP A 157 3.45 -8.20 18.03
N THR A 158 4.31 -7.20 18.20
CA THR A 158 4.41 -6.42 19.44
C THR A 158 3.10 -5.71 19.74
N LYS A 159 2.51 -5.07 18.71
CA LYS A 159 1.19 -4.43 18.86
C LYS A 159 0.12 -5.43 19.26
N LYS A 160 0.05 -6.58 18.59
CA LYS A 160 -0.93 -7.62 18.90
C LYS A 160 -0.82 -8.12 20.34
N VAL A 161 0.40 -8.37 20.83
CA VAL A 161 0.61 -8.82 22.22
C VAL A 161 0.29 -7.72 23.22
N ALA A 162 0.61 -6.46 22.90
CA ALA A 162 0.24 -5.32 23.73
C ALA A 162 -1.29 -5.16 23.85
N ASP A 163 -2.02 -5.33 22.74
CA ASP A 163 -3.49 -5.29 22.72
C ASP A 163 -4.07 -6.43 23.58
N LEU A 164 -3.50 -7.64 23.52
CA LEU A 164 -3.91 -8.78 24.38
C LEU A 164 -3.62 -8.51 25.85
N LEU A 165 -2.48 -7.91 26.19
CA LEU A 165 -2.15 -7.54 27.57
C LEU A 165 -3.04 -6.41 28.11
N ALA A 166 -3.48 -5.49 27.25
CA ALA A 166 -4.45 -4.46 27.66
C ALA A 166 -5.80 -5.07 28.03
N LEU A 167 -6.22 -6.15 27.37
CA LEU A 167 -7.44 -6.90 27.70
C LEU A 167 -7.26 -7.82 28.92
N HIS A 168 -6.07 -8.40 29.08
CA HIS A 168 -5.74 -9.37 30.12
C HIS A 168 -4.40 -9.01 30.81
N PRO A 169 -4.37 -8.02 31.72
CA PRO A 169 -3.13 -7.52 32.32
C PRO A 169 -2.30 -8.55 33.11
N ASN A 170 -2.94 -9.62 33.56
CA ASN A 170 -2.31 -10.68 34.35
C ASN A 170 -1.86 -11.90 33.55
N ALA A 171 -1.92 -11.82 32.23
CA ALA A 171 -1.52 -12.90 31.32
C ALA A 171 0.02 -13.07 31.30
N GLU A 172 0.54 -13.99 32.11
CA GLU A 172 1.98 -14.21 32.29
C GLU A 172 2.68 -14.69 31.02
N ARG A 173 1.97 -15.43 30.16
CA ARG A 173 2.48 -15.88 28.86
C ARG A 173 2.75 -14.68 27.94
N GLU A 174 1.81 -13.78 27.81
CA GLU A 174 1.89 -12.59 27.00
C GLU A 174 2.98 -11.64 27.50
N LYS A 175 3.15 -11.52 28.83
CA LYS A 175 4.27 -10.78 29.44
C LYS A 175 5.63 -11.36 29.06
N LYS A 176 5.75 -12.69 29.02
CA LYS A 176 6.99 -13.36 28.58
C LYS A 176 7.23 -13.12 27.09
N ILE A 177 6.18 -13.17 26.26
CA ILE A 177 6.27 -12.97 24.82
C ILE A 177 6.72 -11.54 24.51
N ILE A 178 6.09 -10.51 25.11
CA ILE A 178 6.43 -9.12 24.82
C ILE A 178 7.88 -8.79 25.25
N LYS A 179 8.37 -9.34 26.36
CA LYS A 179 9.77 -9.20 26.77
C LYS A 179 10.73 -9.83 25.75
N LYS A 180 10.38 -10.98 25.17
CA LYS A 180 11.17 -11.60 24.10
C LYS A 180 11.14 -10.79 22.80
N LEU A 181 9.98 -10.27 22.40
CA LEU A 181 9.85 -9.41 21.22
C LEU A 181 10.68 -8.13 21.36
N ALA A 182 10.63 -7.46 22.52
CA ALA A 182 11.46 -6.29 22.80
C ALA A 182 12.97 -6.60 22.69
N ARG A 183 13.40 -7.77 23.16
CA ARG A 183 14.80 -8.21 23.04
C ARG A 183 15.18 -8.46 21.57
N ILE A 184 14.29 -9.04 20.78
CA ILE A 184 14.53 -9.27 19.35
C ILE A 184 14.58 -7.96 18.59
N ASP A 185 13.67 -7.03 18.85
CA ASP A 185 13.68 -5.69 18.24
C ASP A 185 15.01 -4.97 18.52
N LEU A 186 15.50 -5.05 19.75
CA LEU A 186 16.80 -4.51 20.11
C LEU A 186 17.94 -5.19 19.35
N LEU A 187 17.94 -6.53 19.25
CA LEU A 187 18.94 -7.28 18.52
C LEU A 187 18.97 -6.91 17.03
N LEU A 188 17.81 -6.75 16.42
CA LEU A 188 17.71 -6.37 14.99
C LEU A 188 18.19 -4.94 14.72
N LYS A 189 18.08 -4.05 15.70
CA LYS A 189 18.58 -2.66 15.59
C LYS A 189 20.09 -2.52 15.82
N GLN A 190 20.73 -3.54 16.35
CA GLN A 190 22.18 -3.54 16.54
C GLN A 190 22.86 -3.84 15.19
N THR A 191 23.57 -2.86 14.62
CA THR A 191 24.14 -2.85 13.27
C THR A 191 25.23 -3.91 12.99
N ASN A 192 25.69 -4.65 14.00
CA ASN A 192 26.77 -5.63 13.90
C ASN A 192 26.27 -7.10 13.95
N PHE A 193 25.01 -7.37 13.67
CA PHE A 193 24.49 -8.73 13.72
C PHE A 193 24.80 -9.49 12.44
N SER A 194 25.55 -10.59 12.56
CA SER A 194 25.93 -11.47 11.44
C SER A 194 24.79 -12.38 10.96
N LYS A 195 23.64 -12.38 11.63
CA LYS A 195 22.50 -13.23 11.29
C LYS A 195 21.44 -12.43 10.52
N GLU A 196 20.94 -13.04 9.47
CA GLU A 196 19.83 -12.46 8.74
C GLU A 196 18.60 -12.24 9.66
N PRO A 197 17.93 -11.08 9.58
CA PRO A 197 16.78 -10.76 10.42
C PRO A 197 15.68 -11.83 10.43
N TRP A 198 15.42 -12.46 9.29
CA TRP A 198 14.41 -13.50 9.15
C TRP A 198 14.74 -14.76 9.96
N MET A 199 16.01 -15.17 10.04
CA MET A 199 16.43 -16.31 10.86
C MET A 199 16.17 -16.07 12.36
N ILE A 200 16.27 -14.82 12.81
CA ILE A 200 15.96 -14.46 14.21
C ILE A 200 14.45 -14.63 14.46
N LEU A 201 13.60 -14.20 13.50
CA LEU A 201 12.16 -14.36 13.58
C LEU A 201 11.75 -15.85 13.56
N GLU A 202 12.35 -16.65 12.69
CA GLU A 202 12.12 -18.11 12.64
C GLU A 202 12.43 -18.78 13.99
N SER A 203 13.58 -18.45 14.57
CA SER A 203 14.01 -18.99 15.88
C SER A 203 13.03 -18.59 17.00
N PHE A 204 12.53 -17.37 16.96
CA PHE A 204 11.52 -16.90 17.89
C PHE A 204 10.21 -17.69 17.77
N LEU A 205 9.69 -17.88 16.55
CA LEU A 205 8.43 -18.61 16.31
C LEU A 205 8.53 -20.08 16.79
N LEU A 206 9.66 -20.72 16.55
CA LEU A 206 9.89 -22.09 17.03
C LEU A 206 9.87 -22.18 18.57
N GLY A 207 10.35 -21.13 19.25
CA GLY A 207 10.34 -21.06 20.71
C GLY A 207 9.01 -20.63 21.35
N LEU A 208 8.02 -20.17 20.57
CA LEU A 208 6.73 -19.70 21.10
C LEU A 208 5.84 -20.85 21.59
N SER A 209 5.80 -21.97 20.89
CA SER A 209 4.98 -23.13 21.23
C SER A 209 5.40 -23.77 22.56
N SER A 210 6.65 -23.55 23.01
CA SER A 210 7.18 -24.03 24.30
C SER A 210 6.89 -23.10 25.49
N LEU A 211 6.37 -21.90 25.24
CA LEU A 211 5.96 -20.97 26.29
C LEU A 211 4.55 -21.33 26.78
N LYS A 212 4.50 -22.23 27.73
CA LYS A 212 3.27 -22.54 28.50
C LYS A 212 3.17 -21.63 29.70
#